data_a6888334c28532fbc8f5cd08a04da1e0
#
_entry.id   a6888334c28532fbc8f5cd08a04da1e0
#
_cell.length_a   1.000
_cell.length_b   1.000
_cell.length_c   1.000
_cell.angle_alpha   90.00
_cell.angle_beta   90.00
_cell.angle_gamma   90.00
#
_symmetry.space_group_name_H-M   'P 1'
#
loop_
_entity.id
_entity.type
_entity.pdbx_description
1 polymer ?
#
loop_
_entity_poly.entity_id
_entity_poly.type
_entity_poly.pdbx_seq_one_letter_code
_entity_poly.pdbx_strand_id
1 'polypeptide(L)'
;MKTKKLLTALAVLSVVFFTGCKNDEPTNVDNPTAIPTQTTKQAEVALNGASNFAVLAGAAITSTGATNITGDLGLSPGSSVGGFPPGVLVGTQQVNNPIATQAKLDLTAAYNDIAGRTSTDIVTLSGNIGGLTLTPGLYKTTSSLAVSSGDLTFDAKGDANAIFIIQIASTLTTTSGRKVILKGSAKASNIFWQVGSSATFGTTSVFKGTIMAMQSITFATGASLDGQALARTGSVVLAGNTIVKP
;
A
#
# COMPACT_ATOMS: atom_id res chain seq x y z
N MET A 1 63.42 21.12 -82.36
CA MET A 1 63.81 21.05 -80.94
C MET A 1 62.83 21.80 -80.07
N LYS A 2 61.90 21.17 -79.40
CA LYS A 2 61.18 21.65 -78.28
C LYS A 2 60.22 20.53 -77.82
N THR A 3 60.55 19.84 -76.80
CA THR A 3 59.81 18.75 -76.18
C THR A 3 58.61 19.32 -75.45
N LYS A 4 57.39 18.92 -75.85
CA LYS A 4 56.16 19.19 -75.10
C LYS A 4 55.92 18.04 -74.14
N LYS A 5 55.97 18.35 -72.88
CA LYS A 5 55.55 17.42 -71.78
C LYS A 5 54.01 17.35 -71.73
N LEU A 6 53.47 16.16 -71.91
CA LEU A 6 52.06 15.85 -71.74
C LEU A 6 51.82 15.56 -70.28
N LEU A 7 50.98 16.41 -69.64
CA LEU A 7 50.61 16.24 -68.23
C LEU A 7 49.34 15.44 -68.21
N THR A 8 49.42 14.20 -67.79
CA THR A 8 48.22 13.35 -67.56
C THR A 8 47.64 13.67 -66.20
N ALA A 9 46.47 14.29 -66.16
CA ALA A 9 45.75 14.53 -64.93
C ALA A 9 45.02 13.23 -64.50
N LEU A 10 45.44 12.64 -63.38
CA LEU A 10 44.79 11.52 -62.76
C LEU A 10 43.66 12.05 -61.83
N ALA A 11 42.43 11.91 -62.28
CA ALA A 11 41.26 12.25 -61.47
C ALA A 11 41.07 11.14 -60.42
N VAL A 12 41.39 11.43 -59.15
CA VAL A 12 41.06 10.57 -58.02
C VAL A 12 39.59 10.82 -57.64
N LEU A 13 38.72 9.85 -57.92
CA LEU A 13 37.34 9.81 -57.52
C LEU A 13 37.25 9.39 -56.04
N SER A 14 37.15 10.36 -55.13
CA SER A 14 36.93 10.10 -53.70
C SER A 14 35.52 9.62 -53.47
N VAL A 15 35.33 8.34 -53.25
CA VAL A 15 34.06 7.78 -52.75
C VAL A 15 33.96 8.09 -51.27
N VAL A 16 33.12 9.07 -50.90
CA VAL A 16 32.76 9.35 -49.51
C VAL A 16 31.72 8.35 -49.07
N PHE A 17 32.14 7.35 -48.33
CA PHE A 17 31.19 6.50 -47.60
C PHE A 17 30.57 7.33 -46.45
N PHE A 18 29.33 7.76 -46.61
CA PHE A 18 28.51 8.17 -45.48
C PHE A 18 28.16 6.92 -44.69
N THR A 19 28.94 6.65 -43.67
CA THR A 19 28.48 5.78 -42.59
C THR A 19 27.40 6.55 -41.86
N GLY A 20 26.11 6.20 -42.17
CA GLY A 20 24.96 6.68 -41.40
C GLY A 20 25.18 6.25 -39.98
N CYS A 21 25.44 7.24 -39.09
CA CYS A 21 25.13 7.05 -37.66
C CYS A 21 23.69 6.65 -37.57
N LYS A 22 23.40 5.39 -37.22
CA LYS A 22 22.13 5.06 -36.61
C LYS A 22 22.04 5.96 -35.38
N ASN A 23 21.07 6.86 -35.38
CA ASN A 23 20.60 7.44 -34.15
C ASN A 23 20.12 6.23 -33.32
N ASP A 24 20.98 5.74 -32.43
CA ASP A 24 20.52 5.02 -31.28
C ASP A 24 19.61 6.02 -30.55
N GLU A 25 18.30 5.85 -30.70
CA GLU A 25 17.36 6.47 -29.77
C GLU A 25 17.90 6.15 -28.37
N PRO A 26 17.98 7.14 -27.46
CA PRO A 26 18.41 6.86 -26.11
C PRO A 26 17.50 5.75 -25.61
N THR A 27 18.06 4.57 -25.44
CA THR A 27 17.40 3.47 -24.74
C THR A 27 16.86 4.09 -23.47
N ASN A 28 15.54 4.08 -23.38
CA ASN A 28 14.79 4.57 -22.24
C ASN A 28 15.48 3.99 -21.01
N VAL A 29 16.26 4.82 -20.31
CA VAL A 29 16.93 4.40 -19.08
C VAL A 29 15.78 4.00 -18.20
N ASP A 30 15.62 2.68 -17.98
CA ASP A 30 14.55 2.12 -17.16
C ASP A 30 14.45 2.97 -15.91
N ASN A 31 13.35 3.72 -15.81
CA ASN A 31 13.07 4.46 -14.59
C ASN A 31 12.87 3.40 -13.50
N PRO A 32 13.82 3.20 -12.57
CA PRO A 32 13.78 2.08 -11.62
C PRO A 32 12.57 2.12 -10.67
N THR A 33 11.69 3.09 -10.85
CA THR A 33 10.45 3.29 -10.07
C THR A 33 9.18 2.94 -10.85
N ALA A 34 9.26 2.54 -12.11
CA ALA A 34 8.08 2.13 -12.87
C ALA A 34 7.62 0.74 -12.41
N ILE A 35 6.50 0.70 -11.70
CA ILE A 35 5.85 -0.56 -11.30
C ILE A 35 5.07 -1.10 -12.50
N PRO A 36 5.23 -2.38 -12.88
CA PRO A 36 4.46 -2.99 -13.95
C PRO A 36 2.96 -2.85 -13.70
N THR A 37 2.22 -2.49 -14.74
CA THR A 37 0.75 -2.44 -14.68
C THR A 37 0.22 -3.86 -14.73
N GLN A 38 -0.66 -4.21 -13.79
CA GLN A 38 -1.33 -5.50 -13.75
C GLN A 38 -2.63 -5.46 -14.55
N THR A 39 -2.97 -6.57 -15.15
CA THR A 39 -4.20 -6.75 -15.96
C THR A 39 -5.21 -7.66 -15.28
N THR A 40 -4.78 -8.49 -14.35
CA THR A 40 -5.64 -9.40 -13.58
C THR A 40 -6.41 -8.65 -12.53
N LYS A 41 -7.73 -8.53 -12.72
CA LYS A 41 -8.62 -7.92 -11.73
C LYS A 41 -8.71 -8.78 -10.48
N GLN A 42 -8.61 -8.15 -9.32
CA GLN A 42 -8.80 -8.81 -8.04
C GLN A 42 -10.29 -8.86 -7.69
N ALA A 43 -10.73 -10.00 -7.13
CA ALA A 43 -12.08 -10.13 -6.60
C ALA A 43 -12.27 -9.30 -5.32
N GLU A 44 -13.51 -8.95 -5.03
CA GLU A 44 -13.87 -8.29 -3.79
C GLU A 44 -13.43 -9.09 -2.56
N VAL A 45 -13.10 -8.40 -1.48
CA VAL A 45 -12.70 -9.00 -0.20
C VAL A 45 -13.88 -8.97 0.75
N ALA A 46 -14.39 -10.14 1.10
CA ALA A 46 -15.52 -10.27 2.01
C ALA A 46 -15.07 -10.13 3.48
N LEU A 47 -15.25 -8.95 4.06
CA LEU A 47 -14.99 -8.71 5.49
C LEU A 47 -16.14 -9.15 6.39
N ASN A 48 -17.33 -9.40 5.85
CA ASN A 48 -18.55 -9.80 6.58
C ASN A 48 -18.75 -8.96 7.86
N GLY A 49 -18.93 -9.57 9.02
CA GLY A 49 -19.09 -8.87 10.29
C GLY A 49 -17.94 -7.97 10.70
N ALA A 50 -16.70 -8.22 10.21
CA ALA A 50 -15.58 -7.33 10.46
C ALA A 50 -15.68 -5.99 9.71
N SER A 51 -16.53 -5.90 8.68
CA SER A 51 -16.74 -4.67 7.90
C SER A 51 -17.32 -3.51 8.72
N ASN A 52 -17.99 -3.79 9.85
CA ASN A 52 -18.60 -2.75 10.69
C ASN A 52 -17.58 -2.01 11.56
N PHE A 53 -16.42 -2.59 11.80
CA PHE A 53 -15.44 -2.09 12.75
C PHE A 53 -14.43 -1.14 12.11
N ALA A 54 -14.26 0.05 12.68
CA ALA A 54 -13.12 0.93 12.39
C ALA A 54 -11.84 0.39 13.08
N VAL A 55 -12.00 -0.17 14.28
CA VAL A 55 -10.92 -0.78 15.07
C VAL A 55 -11.40 -2.13 15.61
N LEU A 56 -10.64 -3.19 15.34
CA LEU A 56 -10.91 -4.54 15.87
C LEU A 56 -9.59 -5.16 16.34
N ALA A 57 -9.55 -5.63 17.59
CA ALA A 57 -8.33 -6.20 18.19
C ALA A 57 -8.56 -7.57 18.81
N GLY A 58 -7.45 -8.30 19.03
CA GLY A 58 -7.46 -9.60 19.71
C GLY A 58 -7.14 -9.50 21.20
N ALA A 59 -6.16 -8.68 21.58
CA ALA A 59 -5.62 -8.63 22.93
C ALA A 59 -6.11 -7.43 23.75
N ALA A 60 -5.93 -6.22 23.24
CA ALA A 60 -6.35 -4.97 23.91
C ALA A 60 -6.51 -3.83 22.91
N ILE A 61 -7.24 -2.81 23.30
CA ILE A 61 -7.29 -1.51 22.61
C ILE A 61 -6.93 -0.44 23.64
N THR A 62 -5.88 0.34 23.33
CA THR A 62 -5.43 1.41 24.20
C THR A 62 -5.30 2.70 23.45
N SER A 63 -5.69 3.79 24.05
CA SER A 63 -5.55 5.13 23.47
C SER A 63 -4.99 6.09 24.51
N THR A 64 -4.07 6.95 24.08
CA THR A 64 -3.62 8.12 24.83
C THR A 64 -4.01 9.38 24.09
N GLY A 65 -4.44 10.42 24.80
CA GLY A 65 -4.88 11.67 24.19
C GLY A 65 -6.26 11.59 23.50
N ALA A 66 -6.62 12.63 22.77
CA ALA A 66 -7.93 12.81 22.16
C ALA A 66 -8.03 12.07 20.80
N THR A 67 -8.10 10.76 20.84
CA THR A 67 -8.36 9.93 19.65
C THR A 67 -9.82 10.02 19.25
N ASN A 68 -10.11 10.17 17.96
CA ASN A 68 -11.44 10.17 17.39
C ASN A 68 -11.62 8.95 16.48
N ILE A 69 -12.62 8.10 16.77
CA ILE A 69 -12.96 6.93 15.95
C ILE A 69 -14.38 7.10 15.43
N THR A 70 -14.56 6.98 14.11
CA THR A 70 -15.88 6.90 13.45
C THR A 70 -16.04 5.49 12.86
N GLY A 71 -16.99 4.73 13.41
CA GLY A 71 -17.23 3.31 13.18
C GLY A 71 -17.12 2.52 14.47
N ASP A 72 -17.46 1.22 14.44
CA ASP A 72 -17.46 0.41 15.65
C ASP A 72 -16.05 0.08 16.15
N LEU A 73 -15.94 -0.12 17.46
CA LEU A 73 -14.74 -0.61 18.13
C LEU A 73 -15.01 -2.02 18.67
N GLY A 74 -14.19 -3.00 18.31
CA GLY A 74 -14.35 -4.38 18.69
C GLY A 74 -13.12 -4.99 19.34
N LEU A 75 -13.33 -5.83 20.36
CA LEU A 75 -12.27 -6.56 21.03
C LEU A 75 -12.75 -7.96 21.42
N SER A 76 -12.04 -8.99 21.01
CA SER A 76 -12.26 -10.39 21.41
C SER A 76 -11.02 -11.24 21.04
N PRO A 77 -10.55 -12.19 21.89
CA PRO A 77 -11.05 -12.57 23.22
C PRO A 77 -10.63 -11.62 24.34
N GLY A 78 -9.79 -10.62 24.07
CA GLY A 78 -9.38 -9.63 25.05
C GLY A 78 -10.56 -8.84 25.59
N SER A 79 -10.37 -8.20 26.76
CA SER A 79 -11.43 -7.44 27.45
C SER A 79 -10.99 -6.03 27.86
N SER A 80 -9.72 -5.64 27.60
CA SER A 80 -9.20 -4.34 28.03
C SER A 80 -9.30 -3.29 26.95
N VAL A 81 -10.20 -2.34 27.12
CA VAL A 81 -10.30 -1.11 26.31
C VAL A 81 -10.04 0.07 27.22
N GLY A 82 -9.01 0.87 26.91
CA GLY A 82 -8.61 2.04 27.70
C GLY A 82 -8.43 3.30 26.87
N GLY A 83 -8.60 4.48 27.52
CA GLY A 83 -8.40 5.78 26.88
C GLY A 83 -9.65 6.35 26.18
N PHE A 84 -10.82 5.84 26.51
CA PHE A 84 -12.12 6.37 26.06
C PHE A 84 -13.02 6.62 27.27
N PRO A 85 -12.99 7.84 27.86
CA PRO A 85 -12.31 9.07 27.51
C PRO A 85 -10.80 9.07 27.81
N PRO A 86 -9.98 10.08 27.30
CA PRO A 86 -10.40 11.27 26.55
C PRO A 86 -10.69 11.01 25.06
N GLY A 87 -10.43 9.81 24.54
CA GLY A 87 -10.83 9.43 23.19
C GLY A 87 -12.37 9.46 23.03
N VAL A 88 -12.82 9.71 21.80
CA VAL A 88 -14.23 9.76 21.41
C VAL A 88 -14.50 8.66 20.39
N LEU A 89 -15.55 7.88 20.64
CA LEU A 89 -16.06 6.85 19.72
C LEU A 89 -17.42 7.29 19.19
N VAL A 90 -17.51 7.44 17.86
CA VAL A 90 -18.79 7.60 17.14
C VAL A 90 -19.13 6.26 16.51
N GLY A 91 -19.77 5.40 17.27
CA GLY A 91 -20.08 4.00 16.94
C GLY A 91 -20.36 3.21 18.21
N THR A 92 -20.43 1.90 18.08
CA THR A 92 -20.65 0.97 19.19
C THR A 92 -19.37 0.31 19.66
N GLN A 93 -19.25 0.12 20.98
CA GLN A 93 -18.16 -0.67 21.56
C GLN A 93 -18.65 -2.11 21.80
N GLN A 94 -18.00 -3.07 21.17
CA GLN A 94 -18.28 -4.50 21.26
C GLN A 94 -17.09 -5.21 21.92
N VAL A 95 -17.22 -5.61 23.16
CA VAL A 95 -16.11 -6.22 23.92
C VAL A 95 -16.51 -7.61 24.40
N ASN A 96 -15.76 -8.60 23.97
CA ASN A 96 -15.86 -10.01 24.34
C ASN A 96 -17.31 -10.53 24.30
N ASN A 97 -18.06 -10.11 23.29
CA ASN A 97 -19.45 -10.51 23.06
C ASN A 97 -19.58 -11.26 21.72
N PRO A 98 -20.74 -11.86 21.41
CA PRO A 98 -20.93 -12.63 20.18
C PRO A 98 -20.63 -11.86 18.89
N ILE A 99 -20.92 -10.54 18.84
CA ILE A 99 -20.68 -9.69 17.65
C ILE A 99 -19.20 -9.53 17.42
N ALA A 100 -18.41 -9.17 18.44
CA ALA A 100 -16.96 -9.04 18.34
C ALA A 100 -16.30 -10.41 18.04
N THR A 101 -16.79 -11.47 18.65
CA THR A 101 -16.28 -12.83 18.42
C THR A 101 -16.50 -13.27 16.97
N GLN A 102 -17.70 -13.06 16.42
CA GLN A 102 -17.96 -13.37 15.00
C GLN A 102 -17.12 -12.50 14.08
N ALA A 103 -17.01 -11.21 14.34
CA ALA A 103 -16.16 -10.30 13.54
C ALA A 103 -14.68 -10.76 13.52
N LYS A 104 -14.17 -11.32 14.63
CA LYS A 104 -12.80 -11.90 14.68
C LYS A 104 -12.66 -13.16 13.82
N LEU A 105 -13.68 -13.99 13.73
CA LEU A 105 -13.70 -15.15 12.84
C LEU A 105 -13.74 -14.68 11.38
N ASP A 106 -14.57 -13.71 11.06
CA ASP A 106 -14.68 -13.13 9.72
C ASP A 106 -13.39 -12.43 9.27
N LEU A 107 -12.75 -11.68 10.18
CA LEU A 107 -11.41 -11.10 9.94
C LEU A 107 -10.39 -12.21 9.63
N THR A 108 -10.45 -13.32 10.35
CA THR A 108 -9.54 -14.44 10.12
C THR A 108 -9.76 -15.06 8.73
N ALA A 109 -11.02 -15.21 8.32
CA ALA A 109 -11.37 -15.71 6.99
C ALA A 109 -10.88 -14.75 5.88
N ALA A 110 -11.15 -13.45 6.01
CA ALA A 110 -10.71 -12.42 5.05
C ALA A 110 -9.19 -12.33 4.96
N TYR A 111 -8.50 -12.38 6.09
CA TYR A 111 -7.03 -12.39 6.13
C TYR A 111 -6.47 -13.60 5.38
N ASN A 112 -7.00 -14.79 5.62
CA ASN A 112 -6.55 -16.03 4.98
C ASN A 112 -6.88 -16.03 3.48
N ASP A 113 -8.05 -15.51 3.08
CA ASP A 113 -8.39 -15.32 1.67
C ASP A 113 -7.33 -14.47 0.96
N ILE A 114 -7.05 -13.27 1.49
CA ILE A 114 -6.04 -12.39 0.88
C ILE A 114 -4.66 -13.05 0.89
N ALA A 115 -4.24 -13.66 1.99
CA ALA A 115 -2.93 -14.30 2.09
C ALA A 115 -2.74 -15.44 1.08
N GLY A 116 -3.82 -16.11 0.69
CA GLY A 116 -3.84 -17.23 -0.27
C GLY A 116 -3.99 -16.81 -1.73
N ARG A 117 -4.30 -15.55 -2.01
CA ARG A 117 -4.51 -15.09 -3.40
C ARG A 117 -3.22 -15.13 -4.20
N THR A 118 -3.34 -15.51 -5.46
CA THR A 118 -2.26 -15.56 -6.45
C THR A 118 -2.70 -14.88 -7.74
N SER A 119 -1.75 -14.45 -8.55
CA SER A 119 -2.00 -13.88 -9.87
C SER A 119 -0.83 -14.22 -10.79
N THR A 120 -1.10 -14.35 -12.09
CA THR A 120 -0.07 -14.57 -13.10
C THR A 120 0.80 -13.34 -13.35
N ASP A 121 0.29 -12.16 -13.00
CA ASP A 121 0.96 -10.86 -13.13
C ASP A 121 1.24 -10.18 -11.78
N ILE A 122 1.37 -11.01 -10.71
CA ILE A 122 1.70 -10.51 -9.38
C ILE A 122 3.01 -9.71 -9.38
N VAL A 123 2.98 -8.54 -8.75
CA VAL A 123 4.17 -7.68 -8.65
C VAL A 123 4.81 -7.84 -7.28
N THR A 124 6.11 -8.14 -7.29
CA THR A 124 6.90 -8.21 -6.05
C THR A 124 7.37 -6.82 -5.65
N LEU A 125 7.07 -6.44 -4.40
CA LEU A 125 7.54 -5.21 -3.76
C LEU A 125 8.66 -5.53 -2.77
N SER A 126 9.55 -4.58 -2.52
CA SER A 126 10.62 -4.73 -1.52
C SER A 126 10.98 -3.41 -0.85
N GLY A 127 11.32 -3.46 0.43
CA GLY A 127 11.87 -2.35 1.18
C GLY A 127 10.96 -1.12 1.26
N ASN A 128 11.43 0.00 0.73
CA ASN A 128 10.65 1.24 0.69
C ASN A 128 9.77 1.32 -0.56
N ILE A 129 8.48 1.53 -0.35
CA ILE A 129 7.48 1.76 -1.41
C ILE A 129 7.01 3.23 -1.48
N GLY A 130 7.58 4.11 -0.65
CA GLY A 130 7.36 5.56 -0.76
C GLY A 130 7.88 6.10 -2.09
N GLY A 131 7.11 6.99 -2.70
CA GLY A 131 7.37 7.53 -4.04
C GLY A 131 6.79 6.69 -5.18
N LEU A 132 6.35 5.46 -4.93
CA LEU A 132 5.74 4.61 -5.96
C LEU A 132 4.29 5.01 -6.25
N THR A 133 3.85 4.69 -7.47
CA THR A 133 2.43 4.70 -7.85
C THR A 133 2.03 3.27 -8.18
N LEU A 134 1.10 2.72 -7.40
CA LEU A 134 0.55 1.39 -7.60
C LEU A 134 -0.77 1.49 -8.38
N THR A 135 -0.95 0.60 -9.35
CA THR A 135 -2.19 0.41 -10.10
C THR A 135 -2.99 -0.75 -9.50
N PRO A 136 -4.28 -0.95 -9.88
CA PRO A 136 -5.07 -2.07 -9.36
C PRO A 136 -4.38 -3.41 -9.57
N GLY A 137 -4.45 -4.29 -8.57
CA GLY A 137 -3.85 -5.62 -8.68
C GLY A 137 -3.39 -6.21 -7.35
N LEU A 138 -2.60 -7.29 -7.46
CA LEU A 138 -2.05 -8.06 -6.35
C LEU A 138 -0.54 -7.82 -6.24
N TYR A 139 -0.11 -7.34 -5.08
CA TYR A 139 1.28 -7.07 -4.74
C TYR A 139 1.73 -7.99 -3.61
N LYS A 140 2.98 -8.43 -3.64
CA LYS A 140 3.52 -9.32 -2.63
C LYS A 140 4.93 -8.92 -2.23
N THR A 141 5.26 -9.14 -0.96
CA THR A 141 6.66 -9.12 -0.50
C THR A 141 6.94 -10.32 0.40
N THR A 142 8.17 -10.80 0.38
CA THR A 142 8.66 -11.87 1.27
C THR A 142 9.28 -11.33 2.56
N SER A 143 9.29 -10.00 2.73
CA SER A 143 9.89 -9.30 3.86
C SER A 143 8.96 -8.20 4.40
N SER A 144 9.51 -7.22 5.08
CA SER A 144 8.80 -6.01 5.52
C SER A 144 8.68 -4.98 4.41
N LEU A 145 7.64 -4.14 4.48
CA LEU A 145 7.50 -2.94 3.64
C LEU A 145 7.49 -1.68 4.50
N ALA A 146 8.00 -0.59 3.92
CA ALA A 146 7.99 0.72 4.53
C ALA A 146 7.51 1.79 3.54
N VAL A 147 6.78 2.79 4.03
CA VAL A 147 6.58 4.08 3.36
C VAL A 147 7.45 5.09 4.09
N SER A 148 8.73 5.19 3.70
CA SER A 148 9.73 5.95 4.44
C SER A 148 10.33 7.11 3.66
N SER A 149 10.43 7.02 2.33
CA SER A 149 11.02 8.05 1.48
C SER A 149 10.07 8.40 0.34
N GLY A 150 9.29 9.43 0.52
CA GLY A 150 8.19 9.82 -0.38
C GLY A 150 6.84 9.25 0.04
N ASP A 151 5.77 9.75 -0.58
CA ASP A 151 4.41 9.31 -0.34
C ASP A 151 4.02 8.21 -1.33
N LEU A 152 3.17 7.26 -0.89
CA LEU A 152 2.68 6.19 -1.74
C LEU A 152 1.39 6.62 -2.44
N THR A 153 1.29 6.38 -3.73
CA THR A 153 0.08 6.68 -4.50
C THR A 153 -0.61 5.40 -4.96
N PHE A 154 -1.93 5.31 -4.80
CA PHE A 154 -2.79 4.35 -5.48
C PHE A 154 -3.56 5.06 -6.59
N ASP A 155 -3.41 4.59 -7.82
CA ASP A 155 -4.08 5.15 -8.99
C ASP A 155 -4.99 4.09 -9.62
N ALA A 156 -6.31 4.22 -9.44
CA ALA A 156 -7.29 3.28 -9.96
C ALA A 156 -7.56 3.43 -11.47
N LYS A 157 -6.85 4.33 -12.15
CA LYS A 157 -6.98 4.54 -13.61
C LYS A 157 -8.41 4.82 -14.07
N GLY A 158 -9.23 5.44 -13.21
CA GLY A 158 -10.63 5.77 -13.48
C GLY A 158 -11.65 4.71 -13.06
N ASP A 159 -11.22 3.51 -12.65
CA ASP A 159 -12.11 2.46 -12.17
C ASP A 159 -12.34 2.58 -10.65
N ALA A 160 -13.48 3.15 -10.26
CA ALA A 160 -13.84 3.33 -8.84
C ALA A 160 -14.09 2.00 -8.09
N ASN A 161 -14.17 0.87 -8.78
CA ASN A 161 -14.34 -0.46 -8.20
C ASN A 161 -13.02 -1.27 -8.21
N ALA A 162 -11.94 -0.64 -8.67
CA ALA A 162 -10.63 -1.27 -8.69
C ALA A 162 -10.13 -1.65 -7.30
N ILE A 163 -9.59 -2.85 -7.16
CA ILE A 163 -9.12 -3.42 -5.89
C ILE A 163 -7.61 -3.51 -5.89
N PHE A 164 -7.01 -3.14 -4.76
CA PHE A 164 -5.59 -3.22 -4.50
C PHE A 164 -5.35 -4.13 -3.30
N ILE A 165 -4.52 -5.15 -3.48
CA ILE A 165 -4.17 -6.11 -2.43
C ILE A 165 -2.67 -6.12 -2.26
N ILE A 166 -2.21 -5.93 -1.02
CA ILE A 166 -0.81 -5.92 -0.67
C ILE A 166 -0.54 -7.00 0.39
N GLN A 167 0.10 -8.10 -0.02
CA GLN A 167 0.51 -9.20 0.85
C GLN A 167 1.92 -8.93 1.39
N ILE A 168 2.04 -8.79 2.70
CA ILE A 168 3.31 -8.48 3.38
C ILE A 168 3.65 -9.62 4.33
N ALA A 169 4.76 -10.32 4.09
CA ALA A 169 5.14 -11.47 4.90
C ALA A 169 5.55 -11.11 6.33
N SER A 170 6.01 -9.89 6.57
CA SER A 170 6.47 -9.44 7.89
C SER A 170 5.77 -8.14 8.33
N THR A 171 6.49 -7.05 8.58
CA THR A 171 5.94 -5.81 9.12
C THR A 171 5.63 -4.77 8.05
N LEU A 172 4.66 -3.91 8.35
CA LEU A 172 4.38 -2.68 7.60
C LEU A 172 4.71 -1.48 8.47
N THR A 173 5.50 -0.54 7.95
CA THR A 173 5.85 0.69 8.68
C THR A 173 5.65 1.94 7.83
N THR A 174 5.29 3.06 8.47
CA THR A 174 5.43 4.38 7.86
C THR A 174 6.32 5.25 8.73
N THR A 175 7.15 6.10 8.12
CA THR A 175 7.82 7.17 8.86
C THR A 175 6.89 8.35 9.08
N SER A 176 7.29 9.26 9.97
CA SER A 176 6.48 10.43 10.31
C SER A 176 6.15 11.29 9.08
N GLY A 177 4.92 11.77 9.02
CA GLY A 177 4.42 12.66 7.97
C GLY A 177 4.19 12.01 6.60
N ARG A 178 4.46 10.71 6.44
CA ARG A 178 4.22 10.02 5.15
C ARG A 178 2.74 9.83 4.89
N LYS A 179 2.36 9.85 3.61
CA LYS A 179 0.97 9.81 3.18
C LYS A 179 0.73 8.69 2.16
N VAL A 180 -0.45 8.12 2.24
CA VAL A 180 -1.05 7.36 1.14
C VAL A 180 -1.99 8.28 0.39
N ILE A 181 -1.77 8.42 -0.92
CA ILE A 181 -2.49 9.32 -1.82
C ILE A 181 -3.37 8.49 -2.74
N LEU A 182 -4.63 8.91 -2.93
CA LEU A 182 -5.56 8.28 -3.87
C LEU A 182 -5.71 9.12 -5.13
N LYS A 183 -5.63 8.48 -6.30
CA LYS A 183 -5.82 9.08 -7.63
C LYS A 183 -6.71 8.22 -8.51
N GLY A 184 -7.20 8.79 -9.59
CA GLY A 184 -7.93 8.06 -10.62
C GLY A 184 -9.16 7.32 -10.08
N SER A 185 -9.91 7.92 -9.16
CA SER A 185 -11.09 7.32 -8.49
C SER A 185 -10.79 6.18 -7.51
N ALA A 186 -9.53 5.97 -7.10
CA ALA A 186 -9.20 5.00 -6.06
C ALA A 186 -9.94 5.31 -4.74
N LYS A 187 -10.44 4.28 -4.08
CA LYS A 187 -11.15 4.39 -2.79
C LYS A 187 -10.38 3.67 -1.69
N ALA A 188 -10.38 4.24 -0.48
CA ALA A 188 -9.77 3.61 0.68
C ALA A 188 -10.42 2.25 1.01
N SER A 189 -11.74 2.12 0.81
CA SER A 189 -12.48 0.87 0.98
C SER A 189 -12.01 -0.30 0.10
N ASN A 190 -11.29 0.00 -0.99
CA ASN A 190 -10.84 -1.00 -1.97
C ASN A 190 -9.35 -1.31 -1.86
N ILE A 191 -8.67 -0.84 -0.81
CA ILE A 191 -7.25 -1.09 -0.56
C ILE A 191 -7.12 -1.99 0.66
N PHE A 192 -6.47 -3.14 0.49
CA PHE A 192 -6.34 -4.16 1.52
C PHE A 192 -4.87 -4.51 1.78
N TRP A 193 -4.46 -4.35 3.03
CA TRP A 193 -3.11 -4.63 3.51
C TRP A 193 -3.15 -5.88 4.39
N GLN A 194 -2.66 -6.99 3.90
CA GLN A 194 -2.44 -8.20 4.70
C GLN A 194 -1.01 -8.15 5.24
N VAL A 195 -0.86 -8.11 6.55
CA VAL A 195 0.42 -7.93 7.24
C VAL A 195 0.72 -9.15 8.10
N GLY A 196 1.80 -9.87 7.78
CA GLY A 196 2.16 -11.14 8.43
C GLY A 196 2.65 -10.98 9.88
N SER A 197 2.94 -9.76 10.33
CA SER A 197 3.31 -9.45 11.71
C SER A 197 2.56 -8.20 12.17
N SER A 198 3.26 -7.16 12.61
CA SER A 198 2.70 -5.90 13.12
C SER A 198 2.77 -4.78 12.10
N ALA A 199 1.86 -3.80 12.24
CA ALA A 199 1.89 -2.56 11.49
C ALA A 199 2.13 -1.36 12.42
N THR A 200 3.01 -0.42 12.01
CA THR A 200 3.34 0.77 12.80
C THR A 200 3.31 2.01 11.93
N PHE A 201 2.53 2.99 12.35
CA PHE A 201 2.33 4.24 11.61
C PHE A 201 2.96 5.41 12.36
N GLY A 202 3.92 6.08 11.70
CA GLY A 202 4.68 7.18 12.28
C GLY A 202 3.83 8.41 12.60
N THR A 203 4.35 9.29 13.43
CA THR A 203 3.69 10.53 13.86
C THR A 203 3.15 11.32 12.66
N THR A 204 1.90 11.79 12.76
CA THR A 204 1.22 12.60 11.72
C THR A 204 1.16 11.96 10.33
N SER A 205 1.39 10.66 10.20
CA SER A 205 1.20 9.97 8.94
C SER A 205 -0.29 9.89 8.56
N VAL A 206 -0.58 9.86 7.25
CA VAL A 206 -1.95 9.77 6.72
C VAL A 206 -2.05 8.47 5.93
N PHE A 207 -2.69 7.48 6.50
CA PHE A 207 -2.80 6.16 5.88
C PHE A 207 -4.21 5.87 5.36
N LYS A 208 -4.32 4.96 4.40
CA LYS A 208 -5.61 4.62 3.77
C LYS A 208 -5.72 3.14 3.50
N GLY A 209 -6.94 2.62 3.67
CA GLY A 209 -7.27 1.24 3.38
C GLY A 209 -7.48 0.39 4.64
N THR A 210 -7.93 -0.84 4.41
CA THR A 210 -8.15 -1.84 5.46
C THR A 210 -6.84 -2.54 5.80
N ILE A 211 -6.38 -2.39 7.04
CA ILE A 211 -5.15 -3.01 7.55
C ILE A 211 -5.55 -4.26 8.33
N MET A 212 -5.16 -5.43 7.85
CA MET A 212 -5.35 -6.71 8.54
C MET A 212 -3.98 -7.22 8.99
N ALA A 213 -3.64 -7.00 10.25
CA ALA A 213 -2.35 -7.43 10.81
C ALA A 213 -2.51 -8.74 11.60
N MET A 214 -1.55 -9.65 11.46
CA MET A 214 -1.51 -10.87 12.27
C MET A 214 -1.37 -10.52 13.75
N GLN A 215 -0.52 -9.55 14.06
CA GLN A 215 -0.23 -9.12 15.42
C GLN A 215 -0.80 -7.72 15.70
N SER A 216 0.00 -6.82 16.24
CA SER A 216 -0.47 -5.51 16.69
C SER A 216 -0.45 -4.44 15.61
N ILE A 217 -1.31 -3.44 15.79
CA ILE A 217 -1.33 -2.22 14.98
C ILE A 217 -1.10 -1.03 15.91
N THR A 218 -0.10 -0.21 15.61
CA THR A 218 0.25 0.96 16.41
C THR A 218 0.23 2.23 15.57
N PHE A 219 -0.53 3.21 16.02
CA PHE A 219 -0.53 4.56 15.45
C PHE A 219 0.18 5.51 16.41
N ALA A 220 1.30 6.11 15.98
CA ALA A 220 1.97 7.15 16.73
C ALA A 220 1.14 8.45 16.73
N THR A 221 1.54 9.41 17.55
CA THR A 221 0.79 10.64 17.81
C THR A 221 0.34 11.34 16.55
N GLY A 222 -0.96 11.61 16.45
CA GLY A 222 -1.58 12.38 15.38
C GLY A 222 -1.62 11.68 14.03
N ALA A 223 -1.23 10.41 13.92
CA ALA A 223 -1.44 9.64 12.70
C ALA A 223 -2.93 9.45 12.42
N SER A 224 -3.33 9.39 11.17
CA SER A 224 -4.72 9.22 10.75
C SER A 224 -4.89 8.04 9.80
N LEU A 225 -6.07 7.42 9.87
CA LEU A 225 -6.50 6.34 8.99
C LEU A 225 -7.88 6.62 8.40
N ASP A 226 -7.96 6.67 7.09
CA ASP A 226 -9.21 6.50 6.35
C ASP A 226 -9.27 5.03 5.93
N GLY A 227 -9.97 4.23 6.73
CA GLY A 227 -9.88 2.78 6.63
C GLY A 227 -10.23 2.06 7.92
N GLN A 228 -9.73 0.82 8.06
CA GLN A 228 -9.98 -0.05 9.21
C GLN A 228 -8.65 -0.59 9.76
N ALA A 229 -8.53 -0.63 11.09
CA ALA A 229 -7.39 -1.21 11.81
C ALA A 229 -7.81 -2.52 12.49
N LEU A 230 -7.53 -3.65 11.83
CA LEU A 230 -8.02 -4.98 12.21
C LEU A 230 -6.84 -5.88 12.62
N ALA A 231 -6.57 -5.99 13.91
CA ALA A 231 -5.52 -6.85 14.48
C ALA A 231 -6.08 -8.24 14.83
N ARG A 232 -5.49 -9.31 14.27
CA ARG A 232 -5.98 -10.67 14.50
C ARG A 232 -5.72 -11.16 15.92
N THR A 233 -4.51 -11.08 16.40
CA THR A 233 -4.11 -11.62 17.72
C THR A 233 -3.64 -10.54 18.68
N GLY A 234 -3.06 -9.46 18.17
CA GLY A 234 -2.46 -8.41 18.96
C GLY A 234 -3.42 -7.29 19.35
N SER A 235 -2.82 -6.21 19.83
CA SER A 235 -3.51 -5.00 20.28
C SER A 235 -3.56 -3.94 19.19
N VAL A 236 -4.50 -3.00 19.33
CA VAL A 236 -4.47 -1.72 18.62
C VAL A 236 -4.11 -0.61 19.62
N VAL A 237 -3.02 0.11 19.33
CA VAL A 237 -2.47 1.17 20.18
C VAL A 237 -2.60 2.51 19.46
N LEU A 238 -3.20 3.47 20.13
CA LEU A 238 -3.56 4.77 19.58
C LEU A 238 -3.00 5.92 20.44
N ALA A 239 -2.73 7.06 19.83
CA ALA A 239 -2.17 8.26 20.48
C ALA A 239 -2.67 9.55 19.81
N GLY A 240 -3.86 10.02 20.18
CA GLY A 240 -4.46 11.23 19.60
C GLY A 240 -4.69 11.12 18.09
N ASN A 241 -5.23 10.00 17.64
CA ASN A 241 -5.41 9.64 16.24
C ASN A 241 -6.82 9.99 15.73
N THR A 242 -6.96 10.06 14.41
CA THR A 242 -8.27 10.09 13.75
C THR A 242 -8.41 8.86 12.88
N ILE A 243 -9.41 8.02 13.18
CA ILE A 243 -9.72 6.81 12.41
C ILE A 243 -11.17 6.93 11.91
N VAL A 244 -11.33 6.89 10.61
CA VAL A 244 -12.63 6.97 9.96
C VAL A 244 -12.81 5.74 9.07
N LYS A 245 -13.81 4.94 9.36
CA LYS A 245 -14.21 3.83 8.50
C LYS A 245 -14.85 4.39 7.23
N PRO A 246 -14.40 3.97 6.02
CA PRO A 246 -14.92 4.46 4.75
C PRO A 246 -16.33 3.98 4.46
#